data_40b2a4d2636b3dee9c1fd164e832bd92
#
_entry.id   40b2a4d2636b3dee9c1fd164e832bd92
#
_cell.length_a   1.000
_cell.length_b   1.000
_cell.length_c   1.000
_cell.angle_alpha   90.00
_cell.angle_beta   90.00
_cell.angle_gamma   90.00
#
_symmetry.space_group_name_H-M   'P 1'
#
loop_
_entity.id
_entity.type
_entity.pdbx_description
1 polymer ?
#
loop_
_entity_poly.entity_id
_entity_poly.type
_entity_poly.pdbx_seq_one_letter_code
_entity_poly.pdbx_strand_id
1 'polypeptide(L)'
;IKAVDGTDVTEKETSDIASMVRDSDKDFVTLTIQREDEEKTQNIKVEIRDVEIQTVSHEMLVGDTGYIRISEFSEVTSDQYKKAFADLKDQGMKKLVVDLRDNPGGLLTAVCGVLRQILPEGLIVYTEDKNGKREEETCDGKNELTMPLAVLVNGNSASASEIFAGAV
;
A
#
# COMPACT_ATOMS: atom_id res chain seq x y z
N ILE A 1 -1.17 -7.62 25.29
CA ILE A 1 -2.00 -6.64 26.04
C ILE A 1 -2.62 -7.40 27.20
N LYS A 2 -2.63 -6.81 28.40
CA LYS A 2 -3.24 -7.37 29.61
C LYS A 2 -4.57 -6.68 29.96
N ALA A 3 -4.67 -5.37 29.72
CA ALA A 3 -5.89 -4.63 29.92
C ALA A 3 -6.04 -3.47 28.91
N VAL A 4 -7.30 -3.08 28.67
CA VAL A 4 -7.69 -1.89 27.91
C VAL A 4 -8.52 -1.00 28.83
N ASP A 5 -8.07 0.23 29.07
CA ASP A 5 -8.68 1.18 30.02
C ASP A 5 -8.97 0.57 31.41
N GLY A 6 -8.05 -0.29 31.89
CA GLY A 6 -8.18 -0.99 33.16
C GLY A 6 -9.07 -2.24 33.15
N THR A 7 -9.74 -2.54 32.04
CA THR A 7 -10.50 -3.78 31.87
C THR A 7 -9.58 -4.90 31.44
N ASP A 8 -9.51 -5.99 32.22
CA ASP A 8 -8.72 -7.18 31.89
C ASP A 8 -9.21 -7.82 30.57
N VAL A 9 -8.27 -8.11 29.67
CA VAL A 9 -8.55 -8.69 28.35
C VAL A 9 -7.76 -9.98 28.10
N THR A 10 -7.14 -10.55 29.12
CA THR A 10 -6.26 -11.73 28.97
C THR A 10 -6.96 -12.97 28.46
N GLU A 11 -8.28 -13.08 28.67
CA GLU A 11 -9.11 -14.19 28.21
C GLU A 11 -10.01 -13.82 27.01
N LYS A 12 -9.85 -12.61 26.43
CA LYS A 12 -10.64 -12.15 25.29
C LYS A 12 -10.01 -12.52 23.97
N GLU A 13 -10.85 -12.72 22.96
CA GLU A 13 -10.41 -12.88 21.58
C GLU A 13 -9.79 -11.58 21.04
N THR A 14 -8.82 -11.70 20.13
CA THR A 14 -8.12 -10.54 19.53
C THR A 14 -9.09 -9.57 18.85
N SER A 15 -10.15 -10.08 18.22
CA SER A 15 -11.21 -9.27 17.58
C SER A 15 -11.94 -8.39 18.59
N ASP A 16 -12.26 -8.93 19.79
CA ASP A 16 -12.96 -8.19 20.84
C ASP A 16 -12.07 -7.07 21.39
N ILE A 17 -10.77 -7.37 21.59
CA ILE A 17 -9.79 -6.39 22.05
C ILE A 17 -9.64 -5.28 21.01
N ALA A 18 -9.58 -5.63 19.72
CA ALA A 18 -9.50 -4.65 18.64
C ALA A 18 -10.74 -3.76 18.60
N SER A 19 -11.95 -4.31 18.79
CA SER A 19 -13.18 -3.54 18.86
C SER A 19 -13.22 -2.62 20.08
N MET A 20 -12.76 -3.07 21.24
CA MET A 20 -12.66 -2.21 22.44
C MET A 20 -11.77 -0.98 22.24
N VAL A 21 -10.74 -1.11 21.41
CA VAL A 21 -9.84 0.01 21.07
C VAL A 21 -10.48 0.89 19.99
N ARG A 22 -10.93 0.29 18.88
CA ARG A 22 -11.42 1.01 17.69
C ARG A 22 -12.75 1.72 17.93
N ASP A 23 -13.69 1.04 18.62
CA ASP A 23 -15.07 1.52 18.78
C ASP A 23 -15.22 2.38 20.06
N SER A 24 -14.11 2.85 20.60
CA SER A 24 -14.10 3.79 21.74
C SER A 24 -14.45 5.19 21.26
N ASP A 25 -15.44 5.82 21.89
CA ASP A 25 -15.81 7.24 21.67
C ASP A 25 -14.77 8.21 22.27
N LYS A 26 -13.59 7.73 22.63
CA LYS A 26 -12.52 8.50 23.27
C LYS A 26 -11.43 8.85 22.29
N ASP A 27 -10.78 9.97 22.48
CA ASP A 27 -9.56 10.33 21.72
C ASP A 27 -8.34 9.46 22.08
N PHE A 28 -8.38 8.81 23.26
CA PHE A 28 -7.28 7.99 23.78
C PHE A 28 -7.79 6.76 24.50
N VAL A 29 -7.01 5.67 24.40
CA VAL A 29 -7.15 4.47 25.26
C VAL A 29 -5.84 4.22 26.00
N THR A 30 -5.94 3.62 27.19
CA THR A 30 -4.78 3.18 27.96
C THR A 30 -4.62 1.67 27.81
N LEU A 31 -3.54 1.24 27.18
CA LEU A 31 -3.19 -0.17 27.08
C LEU A 31 -2.24 -0.56 28.21
N THR A 32 -2.63 -1.54 29.02
CA THR A 32 -1.70 -2.20 29.94
C THR A 32 -1.04 -3.35 29.20
N ILE A 33 0.28 -3.24 28.99
CA ILE A 33 1.07 -4.24 28.28
C ILE A 33 2.08 -4.91 29.20
N GLN A 34 2.43 -6.16 28.92
CA GLN A 34 3.56 -6.87 29.48
C GLN A 34 4.44 -7.36 28.34
N ARG A 35 5.72 -7.01 28.37
CA ARG A 35 6.68 -7.52 27.40
C ARG A 35 7.13 -8.91 27.80
N GLU A 36 7.59 -9.70 26.82
CA GLU A 36 7.89 -11.13 27.00
C GLU A 36 8.97 -11.37 28.07
N ASP A 37 9.95 -10.47 28.17
CA ASP A 37 11.09 -10.56 29.10
C ASP A 37 10.92 -9.68 30.36
N GLU A 38 9.74 -9.12 30.61
CA GLU A 38 9.49 -8.22 31.74
C GLU A 38 8.39 -8.76 32.66
N GLU A 39 8.68 -8.84 33.97
CA GLU A 39 7.65 -9.20 34.97
C GLU A 39 6.64 -8.07 35.22
N LYS A 40 7.03 -6.82 34.97
CA LYS A 40 6.22 -5.62 35.22
C LYS A 40 5.39 -5.23 34.01
N THR A 41 4.14 -4.87 34.28
CA THR A 41 3.28 -4.26 33.28
C THR A 41 3.58 -2.77 33.12
N GLN A 42 3.34 -2.24 31.91
CA GLN A 42 3.46 -0.82 31.57
C GLN A 42 2.13 -0.31 31.05
N ASN A 43 1.74 0.89 31.45
CA ASN A 43 0.57 1.57 30.89
C ASN A 43 1.02 2.53 29.79
N ILE A 44 0.49 2.31 28.58
CA ILE A 44 0.75 3.15 27.42
C ILE A 44 -0.54 3.83 27.01
N LYS A 45 -0.53 5.16 27.01
CA LYS A 45 -1.63 5.96 26.47
C LYS A 45 -1.48 6.02 24.96
N VAL A 46 -2.49 5.52 24.22
CA VAL A 46 -2.52 5.45 22.76
C VAL A 46 -3.61 6.40 22.26
N GLU A 47 -3.26 7.29 21.34
CA GLU A 47 -4.21 8.15 20.64
C GLU A 47 -4.98 7.32 19.60
N ILE A 48 -6.30 7.48 19.59
CA ILE A 48 -7.17 6.90 18.56
C ILE A 48 -7.29 7.92 17.42
N ARG A 49 -6.81 7.53 16.25
CA ARG A 49 -6.88 8.35 15.05
C ARG A 49 -6.90 7.48 13.82
N ASP A 50 -7.40 8.03 12.71
CA ASP A 50 -7.22 7.38 11.42
C ASP A 50 -5.74 7.35 11.06
N VAL A 51 -5.24 6.16 10.76
CA VAL A 51 -3.86 5.93 10.33
C VAL A 51 -3.89 5.52 8.87
N GLU A 52 -3.34 6.38 8.01
CA GLU A 52 -3.16 6.04 6.60
C GLU A 52 -2.16 4.89 6.48
N ILE A 53 -2.62 3.79 5.86
CA ILE A 53 -1.74 2.64 5.60
C ILE A 53 -0.71 3.04 4.55
N GLN A 54 0.57 2.86 4.88
CA GLN A 54 1.66 3.13 3.94
C GLN A 54 1.87 1.91 3.03
N THR A 55 1.39 1.99 1.79
CA THR A 55 1.53 0.92 0.78
C THR A 55 2.67 1.17 -0.19
N VAL A 56 3.21 2.40 -0.23
CA VAL A 56 4.31 2.79 -1.11
C VAL A 56 5.48 3.31 -0.28
N SER A 57 6.66 2.78 -0.51
CA SER A 57 7.93 3.31 -0.03
C SER A 57 8.85 3.61 -1.20
N HIS A 58 9.76 4.57 -1.06
CA HIS A 58 10.68 4.95 -2.12
C HIS A 58 12.01 5.41 -1.58
N GLU A 59 13.03 5.28 -2.41
CA GLU A 59 14.39 5.79 -2.15
C GLU A 59 15.14 6.04 -3.46
N MET A 60 16.11 6.96 -3.43
CA MET A 60 17.03 7.14 -4.52
C MET A 60 18.21 6.19 -4.37
N LEU A 61 18.41 5.31 -5.35
CA LEU A 61 19.56 4.42 -5.41
C LEU A 61 20.74 5.07 -6.15
N VAL A 62 21.90 4.41 -6.08
CA VAL A 62 23.11 4.85 -6.80
C VAL A 62 22.85 4.92 -8.31
N GLY A 63 23.38 5.94 -8.97
CA GLY A 63 23.29 6.12 -10.44
C GLY A 63 21.96 6.69 -10.90
N ASP A 64 21.38 7.63 -10.15
CA ASP A 64 20.15 8.36 -10.48
C ASP A 64 18.96 7.41 -10.73
N THR A 65 18.90 6.31 -10.00
CA THR A 65 17.84 5.30 -10.12
C THR A 65 16.86 5.44 -8.97
N GLY A 66 15.63 5.86 -9.27
CA GLY A 66 14.54 5.84 -8.31
C GLY A 66 14.07 4.41 -8.07
N TYR A 67 13.82 4.06 -6.82
CA TYR A 67 13.23 2.80 -6.41
C TYR A 67 11.92 3.07 -5.69
N ILE A 68 10.85 2.43 -6.15
CA ILE A 68 9.52 2.49 -5.53
C ILE A 68 9.07 1.07 -5.25
N ARG A 69 8.80 0.75 -3.99
CA ARG A 69 8.17 -0.51 -3.60
C ARG A 69 6.69 -0.28 -3.32
N ILE A 70 5.84 -1.12 -3.87
CA ILE A 70 4.40 -1.16 -3.61
C ILE A 70 4.10 -2.50 -2.94
N SER A 71 3.61 -2.47 -1.69
CA SER A 71 3.31 -3.68 -0.92
C SER A 71 1.94 -4.28 -1.23
N GLU A 72 0.98 -3.44 -1.60
CA GLU A 72 -0.38 -3.82 -2.03
C GLU A 72 -1.02 -2.67 -2.80
N PHE A 73 -2.10 -2.95 -3.53
CA PHE A 73 -2.89 -1.92 -4.23
C PHE A 73 -4.18 -1.61 -3.45
N SER A 74 -4.14 -0.57 -2.62
CA SER A 74 -5.27 -0.03 -1.86
C SER A 74 -5.71 1.34 -2.40
N GLU A 75 -6.76 1.91 -1.83
CA GLU A 75 -7.31 3.22 -2.23
C GLU A 75 -6.27 4.35 -2.20
N VAL A 76 -5.31 4.29 -1.26
CA VAL A 76 -4.28 5.32 -1.08
C VAL A 76 -3.05 5.15 -1.99
N THR A 77 -2.88 3.96 -2.60
CA THR A 77 -1.64 3.58 -3.31
C THR A 77 -1.32 4.50 -4.48
N SER A 78 -2.33 4.87 -5.28
CA SER A 78 -2.11 5.74 -6.45
C SER A 78 -1.59 7.12 -6.07
N ASP A 79 -2.13 7.71 -5.00
CA ASP A 79 -1.70 9.03 -4.51
C ASP A 79 -0.33 8.96 -3.82
N GLN A 80 -0.06 7.90 -3.07
CA GLN A 80 1.25 7.65 -2.47
C GLN A 80 2.33 7.45 -3.55
N TYR A 81 2.02 6.69 -4.60
CA TYR A 81 2.91 6.53 -5.76
C TYR A 81 3.22 7.87 -6.42
N LYS A 82 2.21 8.71 -6.65
CA LYS A 82 2.37 10.04 -7.25
C LYS A 82 3.32 10.92 -6.44
N LYS A 83 3.17 10.93 -5.12
CA LYS A 83 4.06 11.68 -4.20
C LYS A 83 5.49 11.13 -4.24
N ALA A 84 5.66 9.80 -4.16
CA ALA A 84 6.95 9.13 -4.23
C ALA A 84 7.68 9.41 -5.55
N PHE A 85 6.97 9.32 -6.67
CA PHE A 85 7.51 9.59 -8.00
C PHE A 85 7.94 11.05 -8.16
N ALA A 86 7.14 12.00 -7.67
CA ALA A 86 7.46 13.42 -7.71
C ALA A 86 8.72 13.73 -6.88
N ASP A 87 8.82 13.19 -5.67
CA ASP A 87 9.98 13.36 -4.80
C ASP A 87 11.27 12.80 -5.44
N LEU A 88 11.22 11.62 -6.04
CA LEU A 88 12.36 11.05 -6.76
C LEU A 88 12.75 11.88 -8.00
N LYS A 89 11.77 12.43 -8.69
CA LYS A 89 12.02 13.34 -9.82
C LYS A 89 12.74 14.62 -9.39
N ASP A 90 12.31 15.21 -8.27
CA ASP A 90 12.93 16.41 -7.71
C ASP A 90 14.37 16.12 -7.22
N GLN A 91 14.66 14.88 -6.82
CA GLN A 91 16.00 14.40 -6.51
C GLN A 91 16.86 14.10 -7.77
N GLY A 92 16.32 14.22 -8.98
CA GLY A 92 17.04 14.03 -10.24
C GLY A 92 17.03 12.60 -10.79
N MET A 93 16.00 11.81 -10.47
CA MET A 93 15.81 10.46 -11.01
C MET A 93 15.83 10.44 -12.55
N LYS A 94 16.56 9.49 -13.13
CA LYS A 94 16.66 9.24 -14.58
C LYS A 94 16.27 7.83 -15.00
N LYS A 95 16.06 6.94 -14.04
CA LYS A 95 15.64 5.55 -14.24
C LYS A 95 14.71 5.15 -13.07
N LEU A 96 13.75 4.28 -13.30
CA LEU A 96 12.82 3.84 -12.28
C LEU A 96 12.83 2.32 -12.14
N VAL A 97 12.85 1.86 -10.90
CA VAL A 97 12.57 0.48 -10.53
C VAL A 97 11.29 0.46 -9.71
N VAL A 98 10.29 -0.31 -10.13
CA VAL A 98 9.08 -0.59 -9.35
C VAL A 98 9.16 -2.01 -8.82
N ASP A 99 9.12 -2.17 -7.50
CA ASP A 99 9.20 -3.46 -6.84
C ASP A 99 7.83 -3.91 -6.35
N LEU A 100 7.33 -4.98 -6.96
CA LEU A 100 6.08 -5.66 -6.65
C LEU A 100 6.30 -7.06 -6.04
N ARG A 101 7.52 -7.38 -5.62
CA ARG A 101 7.78 -8.66 -4.97
C ARG A 101 6.99 -8.76 -3.67
N ASP A 102 6.35 -9.91 -3.46
CA ASP A 102 5.46 -10.21 -2.33
C ASP A 102 4.20 -9.32 -2.27
N ASN A 103 3.85 -8.64 -3.36
CA ASN A 103 2.62 -7.88 -3.47
C ASN A 103 1.49 -8.79 -4.00
N PRO A 104 0.49 -9.14 -3.19
CA PRO A 104 -0.60 -10.05 -3.58
C PRO A 104 -1.62 -9.42 -4.54
N GLY A 105 -1.45 -8.14 -4.89
CA GLY A 105 -2.40 -7.39 -5.71
C GLY A 105 -3.22 -6.40 -4.90
N GLY A 106 -4.52 -6.36 -5.17
CA GLY A 106 -5.47 -5.45 -4.53
C GLY A 106 -6.45 -4.84 -5.53
N LEU A 107 -6.80 -3.57 -5.35
CA LEU A 107 -7.83 -2.90 -6.13
C LEU A 107 -7.41 -2.63 -7.58
N LEU A 108 -8.27 -3.01 -8.53
CA LEU A 108 -8.11 -2.72 -9.96
C LEU A 108 -7.99 -1.21 -10.21
N THR A 109 -8.82 -0.42 -9.55
CA THR A 109 -8.80 1.05 -9.67
C THR A 109 -7.47 1.65 -9.22
N ALA A 110 -6.85 1.07 -8.19
CA ALA A 110 -5.56 1.54 -7.67
C ALA A 110 -4.41 1.24 -8.65
N VAL A 111 -4.31 0.02 -9.18
CA VAL A 111 -3.28 -0.31 -10.16
C VAL A 111 -3.45 0.49 -11.45
N CYS A 112 -4.67 0.66 -11.94
CA CYS A 112 -4.93 1.52 -13.10
C CYS A 112 -4.56 2.99 -12.82
N GLY A 113 -4.81 3.49 -11.59
CA GLY A 113 -4.41 4.82 -11.17
C GLY A 113 -2.88 5.03 -11.17
N VAL A 114 -2.11 4.01 -10.78
CA VAL A 114 -0.64 4.03 -10.89
C VAL A 114 -0.20 3.93 -12.35
N LEU A 115 -0.76 3.01 -13.13
CA LEU A 115 -0.39 2.81 -14.53
C LEU A 115 -0.68 4.04 -15.42
N ARG A 116 -1.75 4.80 -15.13
CA ARG A 116 -2.02 6.09 -15.79
C ARG A 116 -0.95 7.17 -15.56
N GLN A 117 -0.03 6.94 -14.64
CA GLN A 117 1.11 7.83 -14.38
C GLN A 117 2.40 7.34 -15.08
N ILE A 118 2.32 6.26 -15.86
CA ILE A 118 3.47 5.58 -16.47
C ILE A 118 3.25 5.35 -17.96
N LEU A 119 2.05 4.85 -18.32
CA LEU A 119 1.78 4.34 -19.65
C LEU A 119 1.48 5.45 -20.67
N PRO A 120 1.79 5.23 -21.95
CA PRO A 120 1.28 6.02 -23.06
C PRO A 120 -0.25 5.90 -23.18
N GLU A 121 -0.83 6.64 -24.11
CA GLU A 121 -2.25 6.49 -24.47
C GLU A 121 -2.53 5.06 -24.96
N GLY A 122 -3.55 4.42 -24.41
CA GLY A 122 -3.94 3.09 -24.82
C GLY A 122 -4.73 2.30 -23.77
N LEU A 123 -4.93 1.03 -24.08
CA LEU A 123 -5.59 0.06 -23.18
C LEU A 123 -4.62 -0.36 -22.06
N ILE A 124 -5.10 -0.31 -20.81
CA ILE A 124 -4.39 -0.86 -19.66
C ILE A 124 -4.79 -2.33 -19.47
N VAL A 125 -6.09 -2.57 -19.31
CA VAL A 125 -6.68 -3.89 -19.09
C VAL A 125 -8.15 -3.87 -19.48
N TYR A 126 -8.71 -5.02 -19.81
CA TYR A 126 -10.16 -5.17 -19.93
C TYR A 126 -10.65 -6.36 -19.11
N THR A 127 -11.88 -6.28 -18.67
CA THR A 127 -12.62 -7.42 -18.13
C THR A 127 -13.68 -7.84 -19.14
N GLU A 128 -13.94 -9.14 -19.24
CA GLU A 128 -14.97 -9.67 -20.13
C GLU A 128 -15.88 -10.62 -19.33
N ASP A 129 -17.17 -10.39 -19.38
CA ASP A 129 -18.15 -11.28 -18.76
C ASP A 129 -18.41 -12.54 -19.63
N LYS A 130 -19.14 -13.50 -19.08
CA LYS A 130 -19.51 -14.75 -19.78
C LYS A 130 -20.32 -14.55 -21.05
N ASN A 131 -20.87 -13.36 -21.30
CA ASN A 131 -21.66 -13.01 -22.50
C ASN A 131 -20.81 -12.24 -23.52
N GLY A 132 -19.52 -12.03 -23.26
CA GLY A 132 -18.62 -11.27 -24.12
C GLY A 132 -18.69 -9.76 -23.95
N LYS A 133 -19.41 -9.25 -22.94
CA LYS A 133 -19.41 -7.81 -22.63
C LYS A 133 -18.09 -7.42 -22.01
N ARG A 134 -17.40 -6.46 -22.62
CA ARG A 134 -16.12 -5.92 -22.15
C ARG A 134 -16.31 -4.60 -21.43
N GLU A 135 -15.50 -4.41 -20.39
CA GLU A 135 -15.29 -3.14 -19.71
C GLU A 135 -13.80 -2.86 -19.73
N GLU A 136 -13.40 -1.70 -20.26
CA GLU A 136 -12.01 -1.36 -20.53
C GLU A 136 -11.52 -0.25 -19.58
N GLU A 137 -10.33 -0.43 -19.06
CA GLU A 137 -9.56 0.60 -18.35
C GLU A 137 -8.47 1.11 -19.27
N THR A 138 -8.42 2.42 -19.49
CA THR A 138 -7.52 3.08 -20.46
C THR A 138 -6.65 4.13 -19.81
N CYS A 139 -5.54 4.47 -20.48
CA CYS A 139 -4.66 5.58 -20.18
C CYS A 139 -4.77 6.65 -21.28
N ASP A 140 -4.72 7.93 -20.90
CA ASP A 140 -4.76 9.07 -21.82
C ASP A 140 -3.35 9.56 -22.22
N GLY A 141 -2.30 8.92 -21.75
CA GLY A 141 -0.91 9.19 -22.08
C GLY A 141 -0.31 10.50 -21.54
N LYS A 142 -1.09 11.30 -20.79
CA LYS A 142 -0.61 12.63 -20.35
C LYS A 142 0.62 12.59 -19.44
N ASN A 143 0.83 11.47 -18.76
CA ASN A 143 1.93 11.27 -17.81
C ASN A 143 2.88 10.16 -18.25
N GLU A 144 2.96 9.88 -19.56
CA GLU A 144 3.82 8.83 -20.10
C GLU A 144 5.26 8.92 -19.55
N LEU A 145 5.76 7.79 -19.07
CA LEU A 145 7.11 7.68 -18.55
C LEU A 145 8.13 7.62 -19.70
N THR A 146 8.99 8.62 -19.81
CA THR A 146 10.00 8.73 -20.88
C THR A 146 11.38 8.20 -20.48
N MET A 147 11.52 7.68 -19.26
CA MET A 147 12.77 7.12 -18.74
C MET A 147 12.72 5.58 -18.66
N PRO A 148 13.88 4.90 -18.60
CA PRO A 148 13.92 3.45 -18.43
C PRO A 148 13.20 2.99 -17.17
N LEU A 149 12.38 1.95 -17.31
CA LEU A 149 11.62 1.29 -16.24
C LEU A 149 12.03 -0.18 -16.13
N ALA A 150 12.22 -0.65 -14.91
CA ALA A 150 12.31 -2.07 -14.58
C ALA A 150 11.26 -2.41 -13.52
N VAL A 151 10.59 -3.55 -13.67
CA VAL A 151 9.62 -4.06 -12.70
C VAL A 151 10.13 -5.34 -12.09
N LEU A 152 10.15 -5.42 -10.75
CA LEU A 152 10.54 -6.61 -10.02
C LEU A 152 9.29 -7.34 -9.55
N VAL A 153 9.20 -8.61 -9.88
CA VAL A 153 8.13 -9.51 -9.45
C VAL A 153 8.71 -10.82 -8.93
N ASN A 154 7.93 -11.57 -8.16
CA ASN A 154 8.28 -12.92 -7.72
C ASN A 154 7.04 -13.84 -7.67
N GLY A 155 7.18 -15.06 -7.18
CA GLY A 155 6.09 -16.02 -7.09
C GLY A 155 4.91 -15.62 -6.19
N ASN A 156 5.08 -14.58 -5.37
CA ASN A 156 4.03 -14.02 -4.51
C ASN A 156 3.38 -12.76 -5.11
N SER A 157 3.86 -12.27 -6.26
CA SER A 157 3.21 -11.19 -7.00
C SER A 157 1.98 -11.73 -7.73
N ALA A 158 0.79 -11.19 -7.47
CA ALA A 158 -0.46 -11.73 -8.01
C ALA A 158 -1.48 -10.65 -8.39
N SER A 159 -2.51 -11.03 -9.17
CA SER A 159 -3.67 -10.18 -9.47
C SER A 159 -3.29 -8.80 -10.03
N ALA A 160 -3.55 -7.69 -9.31
CA ALA A 160 -3.20 -6.34 -9.76
C ALA A 160 -1.69 -6.17 -10.06
N SER A 161 -0.81 -6.90 -9.37
CA SER A 161 0.62 -6.91 -9.68
C SER A 161 0.93 -7.55 -11.05
N GLU A 162 0.15 -8.55 -11.46
CA GLU A 162 0.26 -9.17 -12.79
C GLU A 162 -0.26 -8.23 -13.88
N ILE A 163 -1.36 -7.48 -13.58
CA ILE A 163 -1.85 -6.42 -14.47
C ILE A 163 -0.77 -5.36 -14.69
N PHE A 164 -0.12 -4.91 -13.60
CA PHE A 164 0.96 -3.94 -13.70
C PHE A 164 2.11 -4.45 -14.58
N ALA A 165 2.62 -5.65 -14.29
CA ALA A 165 3.76 -6.23 -15.01
C ALA A 165 3.44 -6.56 -16.47
N GLY A 166 2.18 -6.84 -16.81
CA GLY A 166 1.73 -7.14 -18.16
C GLY A 166 1.43 -5.91 -19.00
N ALA A 167 1.21 -4.75 -18.37
CA ALA A 167 0.86 -3.51 -19.07
C ALA A 167 2.08 -2.66 -19.48
N VAL A 168 3.28 -2.89 -18.87
CA VAL A 168 4.52 -2.11 -19.09
C VAL A 168 5.47 -2.76 -20.08
#